data_7c19c2d7486fd65b6c9316d1721d89c6
#
_entry.id   7c19c2d7486fd65b6c9316d1721d89c6
#
_cell.length_a   1.000
_cell.length_b   1.000
_cell.length_c   1.000
_cell.angle_alpha   90.00
_cell.angle_beta   90.00
_cell.angle_gamma   90.00
#
_symmetry.space_group_name_H-M   'P 1'
#
loop_
_entity.id
_entity.type
_entity.pdbx_description
1 polymer ?
#
loop_
_entity_poly.entity_id
_entity_poly.type
_entity_poly.pdbx_seq_one_letter_code
_entity_poly.pdbx_strand_id
1 'polypeptide(L)'
;FVNGLRYTDAETMRVVQQVLAGQVNKDLVALLKGRGVGLCGMDGNTINCRRYTEADLGFVGEITHIDTRLINRLLDDQFIPVIATVGMDEENGVLYNINADTAAAAIAVALQAEKLVTMTDIAGLLRDKDDENTLIPEVKLSEIEGYKQQGVISGGMLPKIDGMADAIRRGVHEAVIIDGR
;
A
#
# COMPACT_ATOMS: atom_id res chain seq x y z
N PHE A 1 14.07 -8.43 9.50
CA PHE A 1 14.39 -7.61 8.33
C PHE A 1 15.67 -8.13 7.66
N VAL A 2 15.69 -8.16 6.34
CA VAL A 2 16.87 -8.47 5.52
C VAL A 2 17.12 -7.23 4.66
N ASN A 3 18.30 -6.62 4.80
CA ASN A 3 18.68 -5.39 4.09
C ASN A 3 17.61 -4.26 4.16
N GLY A 4 16.95 -4.11 5.30
CA GLY A 4 15.90 -3.12 5.50
C GLY A 4 14.50 -3.52 4.99
N LEU A 5 14.38 -4.64 4.29
CA LEU A 5 13.11 -5.20 3.84
C LEU A 5 12.56 -6.18 4.87
N ARG A 6 11.23 -6.26 4.99
CA ARG A 6 10.57 -7.18 5.92
C ARG A 6 10.71 -8.62 5.43
N TYR A 7 11.17 -9.53 6.28
CA TYR A 7 11.17 -10.96 6.03
C TYR A 7 9.88 -11.59 6.60
N THR A 8 9.27 -12.52 5.88
CA THR A 8 8.03 -13.20 6.30
C THR A 8 8.20 -14.71 6.08
N ASP A 9 8.40 -15.48 7.15
CA ASP A 9 8.38 -16.95 7.07
C ASP A 9 6.94 -17.52 7.02
N ALA A 10 6.80 -18.81 6.89
CA ALA A 10 5.50 -19.47 6.75
C ALA A 10 4.61 -19.28 7.99
N GLU A 11 5.18 -19.30 9.20
CA GLU A 11 4.44 -19.09 10.44
C GLU A 11 3.98 -17.64 10.54
N THR A 12 4.88 -16.69 10.27
CA THR A 12 4.55 -15.26 10.20
C THR A 12 3.47 -14.98 9.16
N MET A 13 3.51 -15.64 7.98
CA MET A 13 2.48 -15.43 6.95
C MET A 13 1.09 -15.87 7.43
N ARG A 14 0.99 -16.97 8.18
CA ARG A 14 -0.28 -17.39 8.80
C ARG A 14 -0.80 -16.34 9.80
N VAL A 15 0.08 -15.77 10.61
CA VAL A 15 -0.27 -14.69 11.55
C VAL A 15 -0.70 -13.43 10.79
N VAL A 16 0.04 -13.05 9.74
CA VAL A 16 -0.31 -11.91 8.87
C VAL A 16 -1.72 -12.07 8.32
N GLN A 17 -2.04 -13.24 7.78
CA GLN A 17 -3.39 -13.50 7.26
C GLN A 17 -4.46 -13.39 8.36
N GLN A 18 -4.25 -14.01 9.52
CA GLN A 18 -5.21 -13.99 10.62
C GLN A 18 -5.42 -12.58 11.18
N VAL A 19 -4.34 -11.82 11.36
CA VAL A 19 -4.40 -10.49 11.97
C VAL A 19 -4.86 -9.45 10.95
N LEU A 20 -4.19 -9.35 9.79
CA LEU A 20 -4.51 -8.27 8.84
C LEU A 20 -5.81 -8.53 8.07
N ALA A 21 -5.99 -9.71 7.50
CA ALA A 21 -7.21 -10.03 6.73
C ALA A 21 -8.38 -10.48 7.61
N GLY A 22 -8.10 -10.91 8.84
CA GLY A 22 -9.12 -11.29 9.83
C GLY A 22 -9.45 -10.14 10.76
N GLN A 23 -8.74 -10.02 11.88
CA GLN A 23 -9.09 -9.12 12.98
C GLN A 23 -9.08 -7.65 12.56
N VAL A 24 -7.94 -7.10 12.15
CA VAL A 24 -7.79 -5.67 11.85
C VAL A 24 -8.74 -5.23 10.73
N ASN A 25 -8.86 -6.04 9.68
CA ASN A 25 -9.80 -5.77 8.59
C ASN A 25 -11.24 -5.64 9.12
N LYS A 26 -11.69 -6.55 9.97
CA LYS A 26 -13.07 -6.54 10.51
C LYS A 26 -13.29 -5.43 11.53
N ASP A 27 -12.27 -5.06 12.30
CA ASP A 27 -12.34 -3.91 13.21
C ASP A 27 -12.55 -2.61 12.41
N LEU A 28 -11.82 -2.42 11.30
CA LEU A 28 -12.01 -1.28 10.41
C LEU A 28 -13.40 -1.28 9.73
N VAL A 29 -13.85 -2.44 9.26
CA VAL A 29 -15.20 -2.59 8.68
C VAL A 29 -16.27 -2.20 9.68
N ALA A 30 -16.14 -2.60 10.94
CA ALA A 30 -17.10 -2.25 12.00
C ALA A 30 -17.23 -0.74 12.21
N LEU A 31 -16.13 0.02 12.10
CA LEU A 31 -16.14 1.48 12.19
C LEU A 31 -16.93 2.15 11.05
N LEU A 32 -17.08 1.49 9.91
CA LEU A 32 -17.80 2.01 8.74
C LEU A 32 -19.34 1.81 8.81
N LYS A 33 -19.86 1.30 9.92
CA LYS A 33 -21.29 1.26 10.25
C LYS A 33 -22.18 0.69 9.13
N GLY A 34 -21.81 -0.49 8.61
CA GLY A 34 -22.55 -1.20 7.57
C GLY A 34 -22.23 -0.80 6.13
N ARG A 35 -21.36 0.20 5.92
CA ARG A 35 -20.88 0.59 4.59
C ARG A 35 -19.59 -0.11 4.19
N GLY A 36 -18.85 -0.68 5.14
CA GLY A 36 -17.58 -1.36 4.91
C GLY A 36 -17.75 -2.80 4.44
N VAL A 37 -16.97 -3.21 3.46
CA VAL A 37 -16.80 -4.61 3.05
C VAL A 37 -15.32 -4.96 3.12
N GLY A 38 -14.99 -5.94 3.97
CA GLY A 38 -13.60 -6.37 4.16
C GLY A 38 -13.20 -7.41 3.13
N LEU A 39 -12.08 -7.15 2.46
CA LEU A 39 -11.45 -7.99 1.45
C LEU A 39 -9.97 -8.19 1.76
N CYS A 40 -9.38 -9.18 1.11
CA CYS A 40 -7.93 -9.29 0.90
C CYS A 40 -7.67 -9.73 -0.55
N GLY A 41 -6.42 -9.84 -0.96
CA GLY A 41 -6.09 -10.10 -2.36
C GLY A 41 -6.63 -11.39 -2.94
N MET A 42 -6.91 -12.41 -2.10
CA MET A 42 -7.52 -13.68 -2.55
C MET A 42 -9.03 -13.56 -2.86
N ASP A 43 -9.71 -12.55 -2.33
CA ASP A 43 -11.14 -12.35 -2.59
C ASP A 43 -11.32 -11.83 -4.02
N GLY A 44 -11.90 -12.66 -4.88
CA GLY A 44 -12.07 -12.36 -6.31
C GLY A 44 -10.76 -12.14 -7.07
N ASN A 45 -9.64 -12.68 -6.59
CA ASN A 45 -8.29 -12.48 -7.14
C ASN A 45 -7.90 -10.98 -7.23
N THR A 46 -8.33 -10.19 -6.26
CA THR A 46 -8.16 -8.73 -6.29
C THR A 46 -6.68 -8.30 -6.33
N ILE A 47 -5.78 -8.97 -5.57
CA ILE A 47 -4.33 -8.72 -5.64
C ILE A 47 -3.63 -10.00 -6.08
N ASN A 48 -3.31 -10.09 -7.36
CA ASN A 48 -2.47 -11.15 -7.89
C ASN A 48 -1.00 -10.80 -7.68
N CYS A 49 -0.23 -11.75 -7.24
CA CYS A 49 1.19 -11.54 -6.96
C CYS A 49 1.99 -12.82 -7.25
N ARG A 50 3.29 -12.68 -7.27
CA ARG A 50 4.26 -13.77 -7.27
C ARG A 50 5.24 -13.56 -6.12
N ARG A 51 6.02 -14.60 -5.80
CA ARG A 51 7.10 -14.47 -4.82
C ARG A 51 8.06 -13.36 -5.25
N TYR A 52 8.46 -12.51 -4.32
CA TYR A 52 9.53 -11.55 -4.54
C TYR A 52 10.86 -12.26 -4.79
N THR A 53 11.59 -11.91 -5.87
CA THR A 53 12.74 -12.67 -6.34
C THR A 53 14.09 -11.97 -6.25
N GLU A 54 14.10 -10.63 -6.01
CA GLU A 54 15.37 -9.87 -5.92
C GLU A 54 16.14 -10.14 -4.61
N ALA A 55 15.45 -10.69 -3.60
CA ALA A 55 16.03 -11.16 -2.35
C ALA A 55 15.18 -12.29 -1.77
N ASP A 56 15.76 -13.18 -0.97
CA ASP A 56 14.98 -14.17 -0.24
C ASP A 56 14.32 -13.53 0.99
N LEU A 57 13.08 -13.12 0.82
CA LEU A 57 12.24 -12.53 1.85
C LEU A 57 11.15 -13.48 2.36
N GLY A 58 11.22 -14.77 2.00
CA GLY A 58 10.21 -15.78 2.35
C GLY A 58 8.89 -15.56 1.61
N PHE A 59 7.80 -15.35 2.35
CA PHE A 59 6.45 -15.14 1.82
C PHE A 59 6.13 -13.64 1.62
N VAL A 60 7.06 -12.91 1.03
CA VAL A 60 6.82 -11.55 0.54
C VAL A 60 6.51 -11.60 -0.95
N GLY A 61 5.48 -10.88 -1.37
CA GLY A 61 5.00 -10.90 -2.74
C GLY A 61 5.28 -9.61 -3.49
N GLU A 62 5.43 -9.74 -4.81
CA GLU A 62 5.45 -8.67 -5.79
C GLU A 62 4.12 -8.71 -6.58
N ILE A 63 3.42 -7.59 -6.66
CA ILE A 63 2.14 -7.51 -7.37
C ILE A 63 2.37 -7.67 -8.87
N THR A 64 1.65 -8.60 -9.48
CA THR A 64 1.65 -8.82 -10.93
C THR A 64 0.45 -8.18 -11.61
N HIS A 65 -0.71 -8.19 -10.94
CA HIS A 65 -1.96 -7.65 -11.48
C HIS A 65 -2.93 -7.30 -10.34
N ILE A 66 -3.74 -6.25 -10.55
CA ILE A 66 -4.89 -5.91 -9.70
C ILE A 66 -6.17 -6.14 -10.52
N ASP A 67 -7.01 -7.05 -10.06
CA ASP A 67 -8.34 -7.24 -10.62
C ASP A 67 -9.35 -6.32 -9.92
N THR A 68 -9.82 -5.32 -10.62
CA THR A 68 -10.71 -4.30 -10.07
C THR A 68 -12.20 -4.66 -10.11
N ARG A 69 -12.58 -5.78 -10.73
CA ARG A 69 -14.00 -6.14 -10.96
C ARG A 69 -14.82 -6.16 -9.67
N LEU A 70 -14.30 -6.83 -8.62
CA LEU A 70 -14.98 -6.89 -7.33
C LEU A 70 -15.03 -5.52 -6.65
N ILE A 71 -13.91 -4.79 -6.67
CA ILE A 71 -13.82 -3.45 -6.07
C ILE A 71 -14.82 -2.51 -6.74
N ASN A 72 -14.82 -2.44 -8.08
CA ASN A 72 -15.74 -1.58 -8.83
C ASN A 72 -17.21 -1.93 -8.51
N ARG A 73 -17.54 -3.22 -8.44
CA ARG A 73 -18.91 -3.64 -8.09
C ARG A 73 -19.33 -3.15 -6.71
N LEU A 74 -18.44 -3.24 -5.72
CA LEU A 74 -18.73 -2.74 -4.38
C LEU A 74 -18.87 -1.21 -4.35
N LEU A 75 -18.04 -0.50 -5.10
CA LEU A 75 -18.11 0.96 -5.22
C LEU A 75 -19.40 1.40 -5.90
N ASP A 76 -19.84 0.72 -6.98
CA ASP A 76 -21.09 0.97 -7.67
C ASP A 76 -22.30 0.81 -6.73
N ASP A 77 -22.26 -0.18 -5.85
CA ASP A 77 -23.25 -0.42 -4.81
C ASP A 77 -23.04 0.46 -3.55
N GLN A 78 -22.16 1.46 -3.63
CA GLN A 78 -21.85 2.45 -2.57
C GLN A 78 -21.23 1.87 -1.30
N PHE A 79 -20.63 0.70 -1.36
CA PHE A 79 -19.80 0.16 -0.29
C PHE A 79 -18.39 0.75 -0.30
N ILE A 80 -17.73 0.65 0.85
CA ILE A 80 -16.32 1.04 1.03
C ILE A 80 -15.50 -0.25 1.17
N PRO A 81 -14.74 -0.66 0.13
CA PRO A 81 -13.84 -1.81 0.24
C PRO A 81 -12.70 -1.52 1.21
N VAL A 82 -12.53 -2.38 2.21
CA VAL A 82 -11.39 -2.37 3.15
C VAL A 82 -10.49 -3.54 2.78
N ILE A 83 -9.35 -3.27 2.16
CA ILE A 83 -8.51 -4.30 1.53
C ILE A 83 -7.26 -4.54 2.36
N ALA A 84 -7.14 -5.75 2.94
CA ALA A 84 -5.91 -6.19 3.59
C ALA A 84 -4.86 -6.59 2.53
N THR A 85 -3.61 -6.26 2.80
CA THR A 85 -2.50 -6.41 1.84
C THR A 85 -1.89 -7.82 1.85
N VAL A 86 -2.75 -8.82 1.69
CA VAL A 86 -2.41 -10.22 1.47
C VAL A 86 -2.76 -10.54 0.03
N GLY A 87 -1.75 -10.77 -0.80
CA GLY A 87 -1.91 -11.16 -2.20
C GLY A 87 -1.88 -12.68 -2.37
N MET A 88 -2.35 -13.16 -3.51
CA MET A 88 -2.34 -14.58 -3.87
C MET A 88 -1.66 -14.78 -5.22
N ASP A 89 -0.84 -15.82 -5.30
CA ASP A 89 -0.35 -16.35 -6.56
C ASP A 89 -1.45 -17.25 -7.16
N GLU A 90 -2.00 -16.82 -8.29
CA GLU A 90 -3.12 -17.48 -8.92
C GLU A 90 -2.75 -18.90 -9.43
N GLU A 91 -1.50 -19.15 -9.81
CA GLU A 91 -1.07 -20.43 -10.38
C GLU A 91 -1.01 -21.52 -9.31
N ASN A 92 -0.56 -21.19 -8.10
CA ASN A 92 -0.30 -22.19 -7.05
C ASN A 92 -1.12 -21.97 -5.77
N GLY A 93 -1.89 -20.88 -5.67
CA GLY A 93 -2.72 -20.53 -4.51
C GLY A 93 -1.93 -20.10 -3.28
N VAL A 94 -0.62 -19.82 -3.42
CA VAL A 94 0.22 -19.40 -2.30
C VAL A 94 -0.05 -17.94 -1.96
N LEU A 95 -0.17 -17.66 -0.65
CA LEU A 95 -0.39 -16.33 -0.14
C LEU A 95 0.92 -15.64 0.19
N TYR A 96 0.96 -14.33 -0.07
CA TYR A 96 2.12 -13.48 0.19
C TYR A 96 1.73 -12.19 0.91
N ASN A 97 2.62 -11.75 1.81
CA ASN A 97 2.55 -10.45 2.45
C ASN A 97 3.00 -9.38 1.44
N ILE A 98 2.13 -8.40 1.19
CA ILE A 98 2.38 -7.31 0.26
C ILE A 98 2.62 -6.01 1.05
N ASN A 99 3.57 -5.21 0.61
CA ASN A 99 3.78 -3.88 1.18
C ASN A 99 2.54 -3.00 0.96
N ALA A 100 2.06 -2.34 2.02
CA ALA A 100 0.81 -1.60 1.98
C ALA A 100 0.86 -0.36 1.06
N ASP A 101 1.97 0.37 1.03
CA ASP A 101 2.13 1.52 0.14
C ASP A 101 2.14 1.07 -1.33
N THR A 102 2.81 -0.05 -1.62
CA THR A 102 2.83 -0.67 -2.96
C THR A 102 1.44 -1.14 -3.37
N ALA A 103 0.70 -1.80 -2.47
CA ALA A 103 -0.66 -2.25 -2.75
C ALA A 103 -1.60 -1.07 -3.00
N ALA A 104 -1.56 -0.03 -2.16
CA ALA A 104 -2.39 1.15 -2.31
C ALA A 104 -2.12 1.88 -3.64
N ALA A 105 -0.85 2.05 -4.02
CA ALA A 105 -0.47 2.66 -5.29
C ALA A 105 -0.96 1.82 -6.48
N ALA A 106 -0.76 0.49 -6.46
CA ALA A 106 -1.19 -0.39 -7.53
C ALA A 106 -2.72 -0.41 -7.70
N ILE A 107 -3.47 -0.44 -6.60
CA ILE A 107 -4.94 -0.37 -6.61
C ILE A 107 -5.41 0.98 -7.14
N ALA A 108 -4.81 2.09 -6.68
CA ALA A 108 -5.17 3.43 -7.14
C ALA A 108 -4.95 3.59 -8.66
N VAL A 109 -3.84 3.08 -9.18
CA VAL A 109 -3.56 3.05 -10.63
C VAL A 109 -4.58 2.20 -11.38
N ALA A 110 -4.88 0.99 -10.92
CA ALA A 110 -5.80 0.08 -11.58
C ALA A 110 -7.24 0.60 -11.61
N LEU A 111 -7.66 1.35 -10.58
CA LEU A 111 -8.95 2.02 -10.48
C LEU A 111 -8.98 3.37 -11.23
N GLN A 112 -7.84 3.87 -11.71
CA GLN A 112 -7.69 5.24 -12.18
C GLN A 112 -8.23 6.25 -11.17
N ALA A 113 -7.82 6.09 -9.92
CA ALA A 113 -8.30 6.89 -8.82
C ALA A 113 -7.96 8.37 -9.03
N GLU A 114 -8.86 9.26 -8.64
CA GLU A 114 -8.60 10.68 -8.65
C GLU A 114 -7.51 11.06 -7.65
N LYS A 115 -7.49 10.39 -6.48
CA LYS A 115 -6.57 10.70 -5.40
C LYS A 115 -6.08 9.44 -4.69
N LEU A 116 -4.76 9.37 -4.44
CA LEU A 116 -4.13 8.42 -3.51
C LEU A 116 -3.78 9.15 -2.22
N VAL A 117 -4.35 8.74 -1.10
CA VAL A 117 -4.04 9.30 0.23
C VAL A 117 -3.27 8.26 1.02
N THR A 118 -2.04 8.60 1.42
CA THR A 118 -1.20 7.75 2.27
C THR A 118 -1.13 8.34 3.67
N MET A 119 -1.54 7.57 4.66
CA MET A 119 -1.44 7.95 6.07
C MET A 119 -0.09 7.51 6.65
N THR A 120 0.49 8.36 7.49
CA THR A 120 1.77 8.07 8.16
C THR A 120 1.72 8.56 9.62
N ASP A 121 2.72 8.23 10.39
CA ASP A 121 2.89 8.62 11.80
C ASP A 121 3.74 9.89 11.99
N ILE A 122 3.94 10.65 10.92
CA ILE A 122 4.64 11.94 10.92
C ILE A 122 3.81 12.99 10.16
N ALA A 123 4.09 14.26 10.39
CA ALA A 123 3.36 15.39 9.79
C ALA A 123 3.38 15.42 8.23
N GLY A 124 4.31 14.73 7.61
CA GLY A 124 4.50 14.67 6.17
C GLY A 124 5.98 14.65 5.79
N LEU A 125 6.32 15.12 4.59
CA LEU A 125 7.71 15.26 4.18
C LEU A 125 8.29 16.54 4.80
N LEU A 126 9.31 16.41 5.64
CA LEU A 126 10.00 17.50 6.32
C LEU A 126 11.40 17.70 5.73
N ARG A 127 11.86 18.95 5.61
CA ARG A 127 13.28 19.23 5.25
C ARG A 127 14.23 18.79 6.36
N ASP A 128 13.84 19.04 7.60
CA ASP A 128 14.49 18.55 8.81
C ASP A 128 13.48 17.64 9.55
N LYS A 129 13.81 16.36 9.66
CA LYS A 129 12.94 15.33 10.28
C LYS A 129 12.58 15.64 11.75
N ASP A 130 13.39 16.45 12.43
CA ASP A 130 13.25 16.80 13.83
C ASP A 130 12.52 18.15 14.03
N ASP A 131 12.11 18.84 12.93
CA ASP A 131 11.38 20.12 12.96
C ASP A 131 10.14 20.09 12.04
N GLU A 132 8.96 19.95 12.62
CA GLU A 132 7.68 19.95 11.90
C GLU A 132 7.37 21.28 11.18
N ASN A 133 8.00 22.40 11.55
CA ASN A 133 7.84 23.66 10.84
C ASN A 133 8.52 23.67 9.45
N THR A 134 9.30 22.64 9.16
CA THR A 134 9.99 22.48 7.87
C THR A 134 9.19 21.64 6.87
N LEU A 135 7.88 21.48 7.09
CA LEU A 135 6.99 20.75 6.22
C LEU A 135 7.06 21.27 4.78
N ILE A 136 7.23 20.34 3.85
CA ILE A 136 7.18 20.59 2.41
C ILE A 136 5.75 20.32 1.94
N PRO A 137 4.95 21.36 1.65
CA PRO A 137 3.53 21.19 1.37
C PRO A 137 3.25 20.61 -0.02
N GLU A 138 4.19 20.77 -0.95
CA GLU A 138 4.06 20.29 -2.33
C GLU A 138 5.42 19.84 -2.86
N VAL A 139 5.42 18.70 -3.57
CA VAL A 139 6.61 18.15 -4.23
C VAL A 139 6.27 17.82 -5.67
N LYS A 140 6.99 18.40 -6.61
CA LYS A 140 6.87 18.06 -8.03
C LYS A 140 7.66 16.79 -8.33
N LEU A 141 7.19 15.99 -9.28
CA LEU A 141 7.89 14.76 -9.70
C LEU A 141 9.36 14.99 -10.08
N SER A 142 9.67 16.16 -10.65
CA SER A 142 11.04 16.55 -11.03
C SER A 142 11.95 16.86 -9.84
N GLU A 143 11.39 17.12 -8.66
CA GLU A 143 12.15 17.49 -7.45
C GLU A 143 12.51 16.30 -6.58
N ILE A 144 11.81 15.16 -6.77
CA ILE A 144 11.94 13.97 -5.92
C ILE A 144 13.39 13.50 -5.86
N GLU A 145 14.06 13.40 -7.00
CA GLU A 145 15.43 12.91 -7.05
C GLU A 145 16.39 13.85 -6.33
N GLY A 146 16.18 15.15 -6.42
CA GLY A 146 16.93 16.16 -5.67
C GLY A 146 16.74 16.01 -4.15
N TYR A 147 15.53 15.77 -3.68
CA TYR A 147 15.26 15.52 -2.26
C TYR A 147 15.85 14.20 -1.75
N LYS A 148 15.92 13.16 -2.59
CA LYS A 148 16.63 11.91 -2.27
C LYS A 148 18.12 12.16 -2.09
N GLN A 149 18.76 12.88 -3.02
CA GLN A 149 20.20 13.21 -2.95
C GLN A 149 20.54 14.07 -1.74
N GLN A 150 19.64 14.94 -1.31
CA GLN A 150 19.78 15.77 -0.11
C GLN A 150 19.49 15.00 1.19
N GLY A 151 19.02 13.75 1.11
CA GLY A 151 18.66 12.94 2.28
C GLY A 151 17.32 13.32 2.92
N VAL A 152 16.56 14.25 2.33
CA VAL A 152 15.22 14.66 2.79
C VAL A 152 14.24 13.49 2.60
N ILE A 153 14.29 12.82 1.44
CA ILE A 153 13.55 11.58 1.21
C ILE A 153 14.50 10.41 1.51
N SER A 154 14.29 9.74 2.64
CA SER A 154 15.16 8.65 3.10
C SER A 154 14.38 7.60 3.90
N GLY A 155 14.99 6.45 4.19
CA GLY A 155 14.41 5.39 5.00
C GLY A 155 13.03 4.94 4.54
N GLY A 156 12.06 4.86 5.45
CA GLY A 156 10.69 4.43 5.17
C GLY A 156 9.90 5.36 4.25
N MET A 157 10.36 6.61 4.06
CA MET A 157 9.72 7.56 3.13
C MET A 157 10.04 7.23 1.66
N LEU A 158 11.18 6.58 1.37
CA LEU A 158 11.56 6.21 0.00
C LEU A 158 10.50 5.37 -0.72
N PRO A 159 10.10 4.18 -0.23
CA PRO A 159 9.12 3.37 -0.93
C PRO A 159 7.75 4.05 -1.03
N LYS A 160 7.40 4.88 -0.04
CA LYS A 160 6.16 5.64 -0.02
C LYS A 160 6.12 6.68 -1.15
N ILE A 161 7.12 7.55 -1.22
CA ILE A 161 7.22 8.59 -2.26
C ILE A 161 7.38 7.96 -3.65
N ASP A 162 8.16 6.88 -3.78
CA ASP A 162 8.35 6.19 -5.06
C ASP A 162 7.03 5.58 -5.57
N GLY A 163 6.27 4.94 -4.68
CA GLY A 163 4.96 4.40 -5.02
C GLY A 163 3.97 5.49 -5.44
N MET A 164 3.94 6.62 -4.72
CA MET A 164 3.09 7.77 -5.07
C MET A 164 3.50 8.40 -6.41
N ALA A 165 4.80 8.57 -6.64
CA ALA A 165 5.33 9.12 -7.89
C ALA A 165 5.01 8.21 -9.09
N ASP A 166 5.11 6.89 -8.92
CA ASP A 166 4.70 5.92 -9.95
C ASP A 166 3.19 6.01 -10.21
N ALA A 167 2.37 6.09 -9.17
CA ALA A 167 0.93 6.23 -9.30
C ALA A 167 0.55 7.48 -10.12
N ILE A 168 1.17 8.64 -9.84
CA ILE A 168 0.96 9.86 -10.63
C ILE A 168 1.38 9.68 -12.09
N ARG A 169 2.56 9.09 -12.35
CA ARG A 169 3.03 8.83 -13.72
C ARG A 169 2.09 7.92 -14.51
N ARG A 170 1.36 7.05 -13.81
CA ARG A 170 0.42 6.07 -14.38
C ARG A 170 -1.03 6.55 -14.39
N GLY A 171 -1.29 7.83 -14.08
CA GLY A 171 -2.57 8.48 -14.31
C GLY A 171 -3.40 8.80 -13.08
N VAL A 172 -2.96 8.53 -11.85
CA VAL A 172 -3.57 9.08 -10.65
C VAL A 172 -3.34 10.59 -10.64
N HIS A 173 -4.39 11.39 -10.40
CA HIS A 173 -4.29 12.85 -10.55
C HIS A 173 -3.54 13.51 -9.39
N GLU A 174 -3.72 13.00 -8.18
CA GLU A 174 -3.13 13.56 -6.98
C GLU A 174 -2.71 12.45 -6.01
N ALA A 175 -1.56 12.63 -5.37
CA ALA A 175 -1.11 11.77 -4.29
C ALA A 175 -0.73 12.62 -3.07
N VAL A 176 -1.27 12.29 -1.90
CA VAL A 176 -1.18 13.10 -0.68
C VAL A 176 -0.70 12.24 0.48
N ILE A 177 0.19 12.80 1.29
CA ILE A 177 0.57 12.23 2.59
C ILE A 177 -0.15 13.02 3.67
N ILE A 178 -0.78 12.33 4.60
CA ILE A 178 -1.42 12.93 5.76
C ILE A 178 -0.93 12.31 7.07
N ASP A 179 -0.94 13.11 8.11
CA ASP A 179 -0.71 12.65 9.48
C ASP A 179 -1.90 11.80 9.95
N GLY A 180 -1.65 10.57 10.34
CA GLY A 180 -2.65 9.62 10.82
C GLY A 180 -2.69 9.47 12.35
N ARG A 181 -1.92 10.28 13.07
CA ARG A 181 -1.86 10.25 14.55
C ARG A 181 -3.10 10.77 15.22
#